data_3a8a288c387d155925ec1de81e331611
#
_entry.id   3a8a288c387d155925ec1de81e331611
#
_cell.length_a   1.000
_cell.length_b   1.000
_cell.length_c   1.000
_cell.angle_alpha   90.00
_cell.angle_beta   90.00
_cell.angle_gamma   90.00
#
_symmetry.space_group_name_H-M   'P 1'
#
loop_
_entity.id
_entity.type
_entity.pdbx_description
1 polymer ?
#
loop_
_entity_poly.entity_id
_entity_poly.type
_entity_poly.pdbx_seq_one_letter_code
_entity_poly.pdbx_strand_id
1 'polypeptide(L)'
;MRYYSLKIVLGALLCVAIPMGLAAQESKRVEVTTIYTPEVTLTSKLLPPATIDENQAIEPEIEYSVRPDTWQLELESHNFKPATAGYWDFDRANRNHLRISAGYPWASDVAYHFLSQNVRLGYFGLALDHRGSFSPRANADGVVRSIADSYDTQNHFSLNGGVVAGRQTFEASLDYDFSIYNSYAKLQSAERLYFNDAELKLRYGDSFVDLSRLNFGVELHGGGWLHTPPSATDVVRRLPEFRAGGSVRLAREWSSNVVGLTAEYDMWHSTMGSYRDMRFGAAVEYARDFGLLDVEASVGYLYDRVRGMDRASHYILPKLHLGFDFGIDALSPYIDLRSSVSQNSLSQLYNENPFIDYYASSDMLAKMPNTLSYNLAIGLSGVAFSSRLSYNIAVTANVMREQTLWYISQIGLFGVDAGDNNRFGVTADVEYRPIGSLVLGARFYAHADNSNGDYVADDARVGGDFRIKYTHKCITLYLLGEYTGVRRWSAVDADGNIVYEAFNSSGNLDLRAGIGLRISRGFELYADGYNLLNSRIYDLAYYYRNGIGFMAGVRIDF
;
A
#
# COMPACT_ATOMS: atom_id res chain seq x y z
N MET A 1 12.55 26.87 -24.23
CA MET A 1 12.08 26.43 -22.93
C MET A 1 12.87 25.27 -22.30
N ARG A 2 13.56 24.39 -23.03
CA ARG A 2 14.36 23.26 -22.47
C ARG A 2 15.62 23.68 -21.65
N TYR A 3 16.12 24.88 -21.79
CA TYR A 3 17.34 25.32 -21.08
C TYR A 3 17.08 25.87 -19.66
N TYR A 4 15.84 26.25 -19.32
CA TYR A 4 15.53 26.81 -17.99
C TYR A 4 15.29 25.72 -16.95
N SER A 5 14.72 24.59 -17.35
CA SER A 5 14.47 23.44 -16.42
C SER A 5 15.77 22.81 -15.91
N LEU A 6 16.80 22.72 -16.76
CA LEU A 6 18.11 22.15 -16.37
C LEU A 6 18.83 23.03 -15.34
N LYS A 7 18.69 24.36 -15.45
CA LYS A 7 19.29 25.31 -14.50
C LYS A 7 18.64 25.29 -13.12
N ILE A 8 17.34 25.04 -13.06
CA ILE A 8 16.61 24.93 -11.78
C ILE A 8 16.98 23.62 -11.07
N VAL A 9 17.09 22.51 -11.80
CA VAL A 9 17.52 21.22 -11.25
C VAL A 9 18.98 21.27 -10.79
N LEU A 10 19.85 21.92 -11.55
CA LEU A 10 21.26 22.13 -11.15
C LEU A 10 21.36 23.06 -9.93
N GLY A 11 20.53 24.10 -9.84
CA GLY A 11 20.45 24.99 -8.69
C GLY A 11 19.95 24.27 -7.42
N ALA A 12 18.94 23.41 -7.53
CA ALA A 12 18.45 22.61 -6.42
C ALA A 12 19.48 21.56 -5.95
N LEU A 13 20.21 20.93 -6.89
CA LEU A 13 21.30 20.01 -6.57
C LEU A 13 22.50 20.72 -5.91
N LEU A 14 22.81 21.95 -6.32
CA LEU A 14 23.85 22.76 -5.66
C LEU A 14 23.45 23.18 -4.25
N CYS A 15 22.19 23.52 -4.00
CA CYS A 15 21.70 23.85 -2.67
C CYS A 15 21.74 22.64 -1.70
N VAL A 16 21.64 21.41 -2.20
CA VAL A 16 21.78 20.19 -1.41
C VAL A 16 23.23 19.82 -1.16
N ALA A 17 24.15 20.19 -2.07
CA ALA A 17 25.58 19.89 -1.94
C ALA A 17 26.34 20.85 -0.98
N ILE A 18 25.87 22.08 -0.83
CA ILE A 18 26.50 23.09 0.03
C ILE A 18 26.53 22.69 1.53
N PRO A 19 25.46 22.15 2.13
CA PRO A 19 25.52 21.72 3.53
C PRO A 19 26.36 20.45 3.77
N MET A 20 26.60 19.62 2.76
CA MET A 20 27.48 18.44 2.88
C MET A 20 28.95 18.82 2.96
N GLY A 21 29.37 19.89 2.29
CA GLY A 21 30.77 20.39 2.36
C GLY A 21 31.12 21.04 3.70
N LEU A 22 30.15 21.65 4.37
CA LEU A 22 30.35 22.32 5.65
C LEU A 22 30.32 21.36 6.86
N ALA A 23 29.65 20.21 6.73
CA ALA A 23 29.64 19.19 7.79
C ALA A 23 30.90 18.31 7.81
N ALA A 24 31.68 18.30 6.72
CA ALA A 24 32.91 17.50 6.63
C ALA A 24 34.12 18.14 7.34
N GLN A 25 34.02 19.38 7.80
CA GLN A 25 35.18 20.15 8.32
C GLN A 25 35.26 20.23 9.84
N GLU A 26 34.36 19.65 10.60
CA GLU A 26 34.44 19.60 12.07
C GLU A 26 34.41 18.17 12.64
N SER A 27 35.31 17.31 12.22
CA SER A 27 35.70 16.14 13.04
C SER A 27 36.98 16.43 13.76
N LYS A 28 36.91 17.17 14.85
CA LYS A 28 37.97 17.24 15.82
C LYS A 28 38.07 15.88 16.50
N ARG A 29 38.92 15.01 15.96
CA ARG A 29 39.29 13.74 16.58
C ARG A 29 40.04 14.05 17.84
N VAL A 30 39.38 14.00 18.99
CA VAL A 30 40.04 13.98 20.29
C VAL A 30 40.43 12.51 20.53
N GLU A 31 41.64 12.16 20.17
CA GLU A 31 42.27 10.94 20.66
C GLU A 31 42.60 11.14 22.13
N VAL A 32 41.76 10.64 23.03
CA VAL A 32 42.12 10.47 24.43
C VAL A 32 42.84 9.13 24.52
N THR A 33 44.17 9.17 24.33
CA THR A 33 45.06 8.07 24.72
C THR A 33 45.26 8.16 26.22
N THR A 34 44.38 7.55 27.00
CA THR A 34 44.69 7.17 28.35
C THR A 34 45.52 5.91 28.27
N ILE A 35 46.84 6.06 28.42
CA ILE A 35 47.73 4.94 28.70
C ILE A 35 47.37 4.47 30.12
N TYR A 36 46.54 3.43 30.16
CA TYR A 36 46.32 2.69 31.41
C TYR A 36 47.49 1.78 31.63
N THR A 37 48.42 2.17 32.49
CA THR A 37 49.43 1.27 33.09
C THR A 37 48.77 0.60 34.28
N PRO A 38 48.48 -0.72 34.24
CA PRO A 38 48.02 -1.42 35.42
C PRO A 38 49.21 -1.57 36.38
N GLU A 39 49.17 -0.89 37.52
CA GLU A 39 50.02 -1.24 38.66
C GLU A 39 49.48 -2.56 39.22
N VAL A 40 50.23 -3.62 38.95
CA VAL A 40 50.03 -4.91 39.60
C VAL A 40 50.64 -4.84 40.98
N THR A 41 49.86 -4.51 41.97
CA THR A 41 50.23 -4.76 43.39
C THR A 41 50.17 -6.27 43.62
N LEU A 42 51.33 -6.87 43.72
CA LEU A 42 51.51 -8.26 44.19
C LEU A 42 51.07 -8.36 45.65
N THR A 43 49.79 -8.57 45.91
CA THR A 43 49.33 -9.08 47.20
C THR A 43 49.54 -10.59 47.20
N SER A 44 50.54 -11.08 47.95
CA SER A 44 50.72 -12.50 48.20
C SER A 44 49.47 -13.03 48.94
N LYS A 45 48.61 -13.69 48.25
CA LYS A 45 47.46 -14.41 48.82
C LYS A 45 48.06 -15.74 49.37
N LEU A 46 48.18 -15.86 50.64
CA LEU A 46 48.39 -17.16 51.29
C LEU A 46 47.15 -18.00 51.04
N LEU A 47 47.24 -18.88 50.08
CA LEU A 47 46.25 -19.92 49.87
C LEU A 47 46.58 -21.07 50.82
N PRO A 48 45.66 -21.51 51.68
CA PRO A 48 45.79 -22.81 52.35
C PRO A 48 45.73 -23.89 51.23
N PRO A 49 46.44 -25.00 51.38
CA PRO A 49 46.44 -26.08 50.42
C PRO A 49 45.00 -26.62 50.28
N ALA A 50 44.43 -26.48 49.11
CA ALA A 50 43.18 -27.11 48.79
C ALA A 50 43.41 -28.60 48.65
N THR A 51 42.93 -29.40 49.60
CA THR A 51 42.74 -30.83 49.40
C THR A 51 41.57 -31.02 48.39
N ILE A 52 41.96 -31.35 47.18
CA ILE A 52 41.00 -31.75 46.18
C ILE A 52 40.63 -33.20 46.49
N ASP A 53 39.38 -33.42 46.90
CA ASP A 53 38.82 -34.75 47.01
C ASP A 53 38.33 -35.17 45.58
N GLU A 54 39.14 -36.03 44.94
CA GLU A 54 38.95 -36.46 43.56
C GLU A 54 37.70 -37.38 43.34
N ASN A 55 36.90 -37.60 44.36
CA ASN A 55 35.78 -38.53 44.30
C ASN A 55 34.38 -37.86 44.35
N GLN A 56 34.28 -36.54 44.28
CA GLN A 56 32.98 -35.88 44.10
C GLN A 56 32.76 -35.55 42.63
N ALA A 57 31.96 -36.39 41.94
CA ALA A 57 31.37 -36.04 40.68
C ALA A 57 30.37 -34.89 40.92
N ILE A 58 30.75 -33.67 40.55
CA ILE A 58 29.85 -32.53 40.51
C ILE A 58 29.03 -32.68 39.20
N GLU A 59 27.83 -33.19 39.29
CA GLU A 59 26.84 -33.06 38.21
C GLU A 59 26.33 -31.60 38.25
N PRO A 60 26.64 -30.77 37.24
CA PRO A 60 26.04 -29.45 37.18
C PRO A 60 24.57 -29.62 36.82
N GLU A 61 23.68 -29.29 37.74
CA GLU A 61 22.27 -29.15 37.47
C GLU A 61 22.06 -27.87 36.60
N ILE A 62 22.02 -28.05 35.28
CA ILE A 62 21.78 -26.98 34.35
C ILE A 62 20.26 -26.84 34.22
N GLU A 63 19.67 -25.91 34.95
CA GLU A 63 18.28 -25.50 34.72
C GLU A 63 18.21 -24.70 33.41
N TYR A 64 17.71 -25.34 32.37
CA TYR A 64 17.30 -24.64 31.15
C TYR A 64 15.93 -23.99 31.37
N SER A 65 15.88 -22.70 31.60
CA SER A 65 14.63 -21.96 31.46
C SER A 65 14.40 -21.64 29.98
N VAL A 66 13.66 -22.48 29.31
CA VAL A 66 13.14 -22.14 28.00
C VAL A 66 12.08 -21.04 28.20
N ARG A 67 12.42 -19.82 27.84
CA ARG A 67 11.40 -18.78 27.65
C ARG A 67 10.72 -19.09 26.31
N PRO A 68 9.43 -19.39 26.28
CA PRO A 68 8.73 -19.46 25.00
C PRO A 68 8.66 -18.03 24.42
N ASP A 69 9.41 -17.75 23.38
CA ASP A 69 9.19 -16.58 22.57
C ASP A 69 7.84 -16.75 21.86
N THR A 70 6.91 -15.90 22.18
CA THR A 70 5.61 -15.86 21.53
C THR A 70 5.79 -15.21 20.15
N TRP A 71 5.79 -16.03 19.12
CA TRP A 71 5.79 -15.56 17.74
C TRP A 71 4.41 -14.98 17.39
N GLN A 72 4.38 -13.72 17.01
CA GLN A 72 3.18 -13.09 16.45
C GLN A 72 3.15 -13.38 14.94
N LEU A 73 2.32 -14.34 14.54
CA LEU A 73 1.99 -14.54 13.13
C LEU A 73 0.96 -13.46 12.71
N GLU A 74 1.43 -12.33 12.24
CA GLU A 74 0.62 -11.44 11.42
C GLU A 74 0.64 -11.99 9.98
N LEU A 75 -0.46 -12.62 9.56
CA LEU A 75 -0.72 -13.05 8.18
C LEU A 75 -1.07 -11.86 7.28
N GLU A 76 -0.43 -10.74 7.46
CA GLU A 76 -0.42 -9.65 6.49
C GLU A 76 0.79 -9.82 5.56
N SER A 77 0.56 -9.59 4.27
CA SER A 77 1.63 -9.62 3.26
C SER A 77 2.86 -8.90 3.81
N HIS A 78 3.94 -9.66 4.01
CA HIS A 78 5.17 -9.12 4.52
C HIS A 78 5.79 -8.15 3.51
N ASN A 79 5.28 -6.93 3.51
CA ASN A 79 6.17 -5.82 3.27
C ASN A 79 7.09 -5.79 4.48
N PHE A 80 8.26 -6.38 4.36
CA PHE A 80 9.32 -6.21 5.33
C PHE A 80 9.57 -4.70 5.47
N LYS A 81 8.85 -4.08 6.38
CA LYS A 81 9.33 -2.83 6.93
C LYS A 81 10.52 -3.25 7.78
N PRO A 82 11.77 -2.91 7.40
CA PRO A 82 12.89 -3.18 8.26
C PRO A 82 12.51 -2.67 9.63
N ALA A 83 12.76 -3.46 10.67
CA ALA A 83 12.55 -3.02 12.03
C ALA A 83 13.28 -1.69 12.15
N THR A 84 12.55 -0.62 12.03
CA THR A 84 13.04 0.67 12.44
C THR A 84 13.19 0.52 13.94
N ALA A 85 14.43 0.24 14.42
CA ALA A 85 14.81 0.65 15.75
C ALA A 85 14.75 2.18 15.76
N GLY A 86 13.54 2.71 15.58
CA GLY A 86 13.25 4.08 15.90
C GLY A 86 13.48 4.14 17.40
N TYR A 87 14.32 5.04 17.85
CA TYR A 87 14.28 5.51 19.21
C TYR A 87 12.80 5.83 19.46
N TRP A 88 12.13 4.95 20.19
CA TRP A 88 10.80 5.19 20.67
C TRP A 88 10.97 6.27 21.71
N ASP A 89 10.81 7.49 21.29
CA ASP A 89 10.52 8.56 22.20
C ASP A 89 9.15 8.20 22.76
N PHE A 90 9.09 7.63 23.95
CA PHE A 90 7.86 7.34 24.68
C PHE A 90 7.21 8.65 25.18
N ASP A 91 7.34 9.71 24.41
CA ASP A 91 6.52 10.88 24.58
C ASP A 91 5.06 10.43 24.47
N ARG A 92 4.23 10.89 25.38
CA ARG A 92 2.79 10.60 25.39
C ARG A 92 2.28 10.80 23.97
N ALA A 93 1.77 9.74 23.37
CA ALA A 93 1.20 9.82 22.03
C ALA A 93 0.18 10.94 21.98
N ASN A 94 0.41 11.92 21.14
CA ASN A 94 -0.53 13.00 20.93
C ASN A 94 -1.84 12.41 20.44
N ARG A 95 -2.94 12.88 21.00
CA ARG A 95 -4.26 12.33 20.69
C ARG A 95 -4.85 12.93 19.42
N ASN A 96 -4.38 14.09 19.05
CA ASN A 96 -4.89 14.83 17.92
C ASN A 96 -3.76 15.07 16.92
N HIS A 97 -4.05 14.86 15.65
CA HIS A 97 -3.20 15.25 14.53
C HIS A 97 -4.01 16.14 13.59
N LEU A 98 -3.54 17.34 13.33
CA LEU A 98 -4.14 18.30 12.40
C LEU A 98 -3.11 18.66 11.34
N ARG A 99 -3.46 18.47 10.07
CA ARG A 99 -2.70 18.92 8.91
C ARG A 99 -3.57 19.84 8.08
N ILE A 100 -3.07 21.03 7.78
CA ILE A 100 -3.73 21.98 6.89
C ILE A 100 -2.70 22.50 5.90
N SER A 101 -3.00 22.39 4.62
CA SER A 101 -2.17 22.97 3.57
C SER A 101 -2.98 23.48 2.40
N ALA A 102 -2.39 24.43 1.70
CA ALA A 102 -2.90 24.98 0.45
C ALA A 102 -1.76 25.19 -0.53
N GLY A 103 -2.06 25.19 -1.81
CA GLY A 103 -1.03 25.24 -2.83
C GLY A 103 -1.42 25.87 -4.15
N TYR A 104 -0.43 25.93 -5.03
CA TYR A 104 -0.58 26.37 -6.42
C TYR A 104 -0.13 25.23 -7.36
N PRO A 105 -0.85 24.93 -8.45
CA PRO A 105 -2.18 25.47 -8.80
C PRO A 105 -3.21 25.17 -7.71
N TRP A 106 -4.22 25.96 -7.54
CA TRP A 106 -5.14 25.94 -6.41
C TRP A 106 -5.46 24.51 -5.92
N ALA A 107 -4.94 24.17 -4.76
CA ALA A 107 -5.12 22.89 -4.12
C ALA A 107 -5.30 23.07 -2.61
N SER A 108 -6.03 22.17 -1.99
CA SER A 108 -6.23 22.11 -0.54
C SER A 108 -6.02 20.68 -0.05
N ASP A 109 -5.43 20.54 1.13
CA ASP A 109 -5.33 19.26 1.86
C ASP A 109 -5.53 19.58 3.35
N VAL A 110 -6.56 18.98 3.94
CA VAL A 110 -6.88 19.11 5.36
C VAL A 110 -7.09 17.71 5.91
N ALA A 111 -6.38 17.36 6.97
CA ALA A 111 -6.56 16.12 7.70
C ALA A 111 -6.66 16.39 9.19
N TYR A 112 -7.66 15.81 9.83
CA TYR A 112 -7.80 15.81 11.29
C TYR A 112 -8.02 14.38 11.76
N HIS A 113 -7.12 13.90 12.61
CA HIS A 113 -7.23 12.57 13.21
C HIS A 113 -7.22 12.71 14.73
N PHE A 114 -8.14 12.05 15.36
CA PHE A 114 -8.24 11.93 16.80
C PHE A 114 -8.22 10.49 17.24
N LEU A 115 -7.44 10.16 18.27
CA LEU A 115 -7.41 8.84 18.87
C LEU A 115 -7.44 8.95 20.40
N SER A 116 -8.51 8.48 21.00
CA SER A 116 -8.60 8.29 22.45
C SER A 116 -8.27 6.85 22.79
N GLN A 117 -7.23 6.62 23.53
CA GLN A 117 -6.80 5.30 23.98
C GLN A 117 -6.94 5.16 25.49
N ASN A 118 -7.66 4.12 25.90
CA ASN A 118 -7.61 3.64 27.26
C ASN A 118 -7.25 2.16 27.21
N VAL A 119 -5.99 1.84 27.53
CA VAL A 119 -5.40 0.51 27.41
C VAL A 119 -6.24 -0.59 28.11
N ARG A 120 -7.05 -0.23 29.10
CA ARG A 120 -7.87 -1.19 29.86
C ARG A 120 -9.31 -1.31 29.36
N LEU A 121 -9.85 -0.29 28.70
CA LEU A 121 -11.28 -0.22 28.35
C LEU A 121 -11.51 -0.26 26.83
N GLY A 122 -10.53 0.18 26.05
CA GLY A 122 -10.66 0.22 24.61
C GLY A 122 -10.15 1.52 23.99
N TYR A 123 -10.55 1.77 22.76
CA TYR A 123 -10.16 2.96 22.00
C TYR A 123 -11.34 3.54 21.22
N PHE A 124 -11.20 4.80 20.83
CA PHE A 124 -12.10 5.50 19.94
C PHE A 124 -11.27 6.39 19.01
N GLY A 125 -11.50 6.32 17.72
CA GLY A 125 -10.82 7.10 16.70
C GLY A 125 -11.78 7.80 15.76
N LEU A 126 -11.38 8.99 15.31
CA LEU A 126 -12.05 9.79 14.30
C LEU A 126 -11.01 10.24 13.29
N ALA A 127 -11.28 10.08 12.00
CA ALA A 127 -10.48 10.65 10.93
C ALA A 127 -11.38 11.47 9.98
N LEU A 128 -10.88 12.63 9.59
CA LEU A 128 -11.48 13.52 8.61
C LEU A 128 -10.37 13.93 7.64
N ASP A 129 -10.48 13.55 6.39
CA ASP A 129 -9.51 13.90 5.36
C ASP A 129 -10.23 14.60 4.20
N HIS A 130 -9.69 15.72 3.77
CA HIS A 130 -10.12 16.46 2.60
C HIS A 130 -8.94 16.72 1.68
N ARG A 131 -9.10 16.43 0.40
CA ARG A 131 -8.15 16.79 -0.65
C ARG A 131 -8.91 17.40 -1.81
N GLY A 132 -8.46 18.55 -2.30
CA GLY A 132 -9.06 19.24 -3.41
C GLY A 132 -8.01 19.75 -4.41
N SER A 133 -8.32 19.64 -5.69
CA SER A 133 -7.54 20.22 -6.79
C SER A 133 -8.48 21.08 -7.65
N PHE A 134 -8.18 22.36 -7.75
CA PHE A 134 -9.02 23.37 -8.39
C PHE A 134 -8.29 24.05 -9.55
N SER A 135 -7.56 23.27 -10.34
CA SER A 135 -6.78 23.76 -11.48
C SER A 135 -7.55 23.68 -12.78
N PRO A 136 -7.47 24.69 -13.65
CA PRO A 136 -7.89 24.56 -15.03
C PRO A 136 -7.10 23.46 -15.74
N ARG A 137 -7.79 22.56 -16.44
CA ARG A 137 -7.19 21.49 -17.24
C ARG A 137 -7.67 21.57 -18.67
N ALA A 138 -6.86 21.14 -19.62
CA ALA A 138 -7.29 21.12 -21.01
C ALA A 138 -7.99 19.81 -21.36
N ASN A 139 -8.96 19.87 -22.27
CA ASN A 139 -9.55 18.69 -22.88
C ASN A 139 -8.57 18.01 -23.87
N ALA A 140 -9.01 16.95 -24.53
CA ALA A 140 -8.19 16.20 -25.49
C ALA A 140 -7.66 17.05 -26.65
N ASP A 141 -8.41 18.06 -27.09
CA ASP A 141 -8.01 19.02 -28.16
C ASP A 141 -7.12 20.15 -27.64
N GLY A 142 -6.81 20.19 -26.35
CA GLY A 142 -6.00 21.25 -25.75
C GLY A 142 -6.79 22.50 -25.35
N VAL A 143 -8.12 22.50 -25.44
CA VAL A 143 -8.97 23.62 -24.99
C VAL A 143 -9.03 23.60 -23.47
N VAL A 144 -8.60 24.69 -22.84
CA VAL A 144 -8.57 24.83 -21.38
C VAL A 144 -9.99 24.98 -20.85
N ARG A 145 -10.36 24.10 -19.94
CA ARG A 145 -11.63 24.12 -19.20
C ARG A 145 -11.60 25.14 -18.08
N SER A 146 -12.76 25.62 -17.67
CA SER A 146 -12.90 26.42 -16.46
C SER A 146 -12.58 25.55 -15.21
N ILE A 147 -12.31 26.21 -14.09
CA ILE A 147 -12.12 25.52 -12.80
C ILE A 147 -13.36 24.70 -12.46
N ALA A 148 -14.56 25.21 -12.73
CA ALA A 148 -15.83 24.54 -12.44
C ALA A 148 -16.00 23.22 -13.21
N ASP A 149 -15.32 23.09 -14.36
CA ASP A 149 -15.40 21.93 -15.26
C ASP A 149 -14.19 20.99 -15.15
N SER A 150 -13.22 21.29 -14.27
CA SER A 150 -11.98 20.53 -14.18
C SER A 150 -11.51 20.25 -12.74
N TYR A 151 -12.21 20.72 -11.70
CA TYR A 151 -11.84 20.44 -10.31
C TYR A 151 -12.17 19.00 -9.92
N ASP A 152 -11.42 18.50 -8.96
CA ASP A 152 -11.71 17.25 -8.25
C ASP A 152 -11.60 17.46 -6.74
N THR A 153 -12.40 16.72 -5.98
CA THR A 153 -12.32 16.69 -4.53
C THR A 153 -12.56 15.29 -4.00
N GLN A 154 -11.82 14.93 -2.97
CA GLN A 154 -11.95 13.67 -2.25
C GLN A 154 -12.09 13.98 -0.76
N ASN A 155 -13.09 13.40 -0.12
CA ASN A 155 -13.33 13.57 1.30
C ASN A 155 -13.54 12.19 1.91
N HIS A 156 -12.86 11.94 3.00
CA HIS A 156 -12.97 10.71 3.76
C HIS A 156 -13.32 11.02 5.21
N PHE A 157 -14.29 10.31 5.73
CA PHE A 157 -14.69 10.32 7.13
C PHE A 157 -14.61 8.91 7.68
N SER A 158 -13.89 8.69 8.76
CA SER A 158 -13.82 7.41 9.44
C SER A 158 -14.06 7.58 10.93
N LEU A 159 -14.90 6.72 11.46
CA LEU A 159 -15.18 6.59 12.88
C LEU A 159 -14.90 5.13 13.27
N ASN A 160 -13.99 4.91 14.20
CA ASN A 160 -13.67 3.59 14.65
C ASN A 160 -13.58 3.51 16.18
N GLY A 161 -13.86 2.36 16.73
CA GLY A 161 -13.75 2.15 18.15
C GLY A 161 -13.79 0.68 18.52
N GLY A 162 -13.19 0.37 19.65
CA GLY A 162 -13.13 -0.97 20.17
C GLY A 162 -13.16 -1.02 21.68
N VAL A 163 -13.78 -2.06 22.22
CA VAL A 163 -13.84 -2.34 23.64
C VAL A 163 -13.17 -3.69 23.89
N VAL A 164 -12.27 -3.72 24.87
CA VAL A 164 -11.58 -4.94 25.29
C VAL A 164 -12.28 -5.53 26.50
N ALA A 165 -12.76 -6.76 26.36
CA ALA A 165 -13.42 -7.52 27.42
C ALA A 165 -12.64 -8.82 27.70
N GLY A 166 -11.69 -8.77 28.64
CA GLY A 166 -10.76 -9.85 28.89
C GLY A 166 -9.80 -10.05 27.74
N ARG A 167 -9.88 -11.17 27.02
CA ARG A 167 -9.07 -11.45 25.83
C ARG A 167 -9.80 -11.18 24.50
N GLN A 168 -11.08 -10.90 24.56
CA GLN A 168 -11.90 -10.63 23.39
C GLN A 168 -12.00 -9.13 23.16
N THR A 169 -12.08 -8.74 21.89
CA THR A 169 -12.30 -7.37 21.46
C THR A 169 -13.60 -7.30 20.67
N PHE A 170 -14.37 -6.26 20.91
CA PHE A 170 -15.43 -5.84 20.01
C PHE A 170 -14.98 -4.55 19.35
N GLU A 171 -14.96 -4.52 18.03
CA GLU A 171 -14.55 -3.36 17.23
C GLU A 171 -15.66 -3.00 16.26
N ALA A 172 -15.85 -1.72 16.04
CA ALA A 172 -16.77 -1.18 15.05
C ALA A 172 -16.08 -0.05 14.27
N SER A 173 -16.21 -0.04 12.96
CA SER A 173 -15.79 1.10 12.12
C SER A 173 -16.91 1.49 11.16
N LEU A 174 -17.03 2.80 10.94
CA LEU A 174 -17.89 3.41 9.94
C LEU A 174 -17.01 4.29 9.06
N ASP A 175 -16.93 3.97 7.79
CA ASP A 175 -16.17 4.71 6.80
C ASP A 175 -17.14 5.33 5.78
N TYR A 176 -16.90 6.59 5.42
CA TYR A 176 -17.69 7.30 4.41
C TYR A 176 -16.78 8.11 3.50
N ASP A 177 -16.84 7.80 2.22
CA ASP A 177 -16.08 8.47 1.17
C ASP A 177 -17.04 9.27 0.27
N PHE A 178 -16.68 10.52 0.03
CA PHE A 178 -17.37 11.39 -0.91
C PHE A 178 -16.37 12.04 -1.85
N SER A 179 -16.52 11.78 -3.16
CA SER A 179 -15.62 12.33 -4.17
C SER A 179 -16.40 12.97 -5.32
N ILE A 180 -15.81 14.02 -5.88
CA ILE A 180 -16.30 14.69 -7.09
C ILE A 180 -15.18 14.67 -8.11
N TYR A 181 -15.48 14.19 -9.32
CA TYR A 181 -14.61 14.24 -10.48
C TYR A 181 -15.30 14.95 -11.63
N ASN A 182 -14.53 15.53 -12.52
CA ASN A 182 -15.05 16.11 -13.76
C ASN A 182 -14.46 15.39 -14.97
N SER A 183 -15.31 15.05 -15.95
CA SER A 183 -14.88 14.45 -17.22
C SER A 183 -14.31 15.52 -18.19
N TYR A 184 -13.30 16.26 -17.71
CA TYR A 184 -12.74 17.42 -18.43
C TYR A 184 -12.08 17.06 -19.77
N ALA A 185 -11.66 15.81 -19.96
CA ALA A 185 -11.00 15.35 -21.18
C ALA A 185 -11.97 15.19 -22.36
N LYS A 186 -13.28 15.10 -22.15
CA LYS A 186 -14.29 15.00 -23.22
C LYS A 186 -14.18 16.20 -24.17
N LEU A 187 -14.42 15.99 -25.46
CA LEU A 187 -14.47 17.07 -26.46
C LEU A 187 -15.68 18.00 -26.24
N GLN A 188 -16.80 17.42 -25.84
CA GLN A 188 -18.01 18.13 -25.50
C GLN A 188 -17.92 18.79 -24.10
N SER A 189 -19.05 19.12 -23.49
CA SER A 189 -19.10 19.65 -22.14
C SER A 189 -18.55 18.64 -21.13
N ALA A 190 -17.77 19.12 -20.15
CA ALA A 190 -17.40 18.32 -19.00
C ALA A 190 -18.64 18.01 -18.13
N GLU A 191 -18.70 16.85 -17.58
CA GLU A 191 -19.75 16.39 -16.67
C GLU A 191 -19.17 16.18 -15.27
N ARG A 192 -19.99 16.49 -14.28
CA ARG A 192 -19.63 16.31 -12.88
C ARG A 192 -20.12 14.97 -12.38
N LEU A 193 -19.21 14.17 -11.87
CA LEU A 193 -19.42 12.80 -11.39
C LEU A 193 -19.32 12.80 -9.87
N TYR A 194 -20.34 12.24 -9.20
CA TYR A 194 -20.42 12.16 -7.75
C TYR A 194 -20.29 10.71 -7.30
N PHE A 195 -19.42 10.48 -6.35
CA PHE A 195 -19.19 9.20 -5.69
C PHE A 195 -19.53 9.32 -4.22
N ASN A 196 -20.30 8.40 -3.71
CA ASN A 196 -20.56 8.24 -2.29
C ASN A 196 -20.39 6.77 -1.96
N ASP A 197 -19.60 6.46 -0.96
CA ASP A 197 -19.40 5.11 -0.46
C ASP A 197 -19.50 5.14 1.06
N ALA A 198 -20.33 4.28 1.64
CA ALA A 198 -20.47 4.12 3.08
C ALA A 198 -20.31 2.66 3.44
N GLU A 199 -19.45 2.36 4.43
CA GLU A 199 -19.21 1.00 4.91
C GLU A 199 -19.19 0.94 6.43
N LEU A 200 -19.92 -0.03 6.98
CA LEU A 200 -19.88 -0.40 8.39
C LEU A 200 -19.21 -1.77 8.53
N LYS A 201 -18.22 -1.86 9.40
CA LYS A 201 -17.57 -3.13 9.78
C LYS A 201 -17.73 -3.35 11.28
N LEU A 202 -18.06 -4.59 11.65
CA LEU A 202 -18.17 -5.05 13.03
C LEU A 202 -17.30 -6.28 13.20
N ARG A 203 -16.42 -6.28 14.17
CA ARG A 203 -15.54 -7.40 14.48
C ARG A 203 -15.69 -7.79 15.94
N TYR A 204 -15.77 -9.08 16.20
CA TYR A 204 -15.78 -9.64 17.53
C TYR A 204 -14.93 -10.89 17.59
N GLY A 205 -14.08 -11.02 18.61
CA GLY A 205 -13.29 -12.22 18.81
C GLY A 205 -12.01 -12.01 19.60
N ASP A 206 -11.15 -13.00 19.53
CA ASP A 206 -9.85 -13.01 20.17
C ASP A 206 -8.83 -12.18 19.37
N SER A 207 -7.74 -11.78 20.01
CA SER A 207 -6.67 -10.98 19.37
C SER A 207 -5.74 -11.81 18.48
N PHE A 208 -5.82 -13.13 18.50
CA PHE A 208 -4.91 -14.07 17.81
C PHE A 208 -3.41 -13.93 18.18
N VAL A 209 -3.11 -13.29 19.29
CA VAL A 209 -1.74 -13.12 19.79
C VAL A 209 -1.26 -14.39 20.52
N ASP A 210 -2.12 -15.02 21.30
CA ASP A 210 -1.85 -16.27 22.01
C ASP A 210 -2.61 -17.42 21.34
N LEU A 211 -1.93 -18.12 20.44
CA LEU A 211 -2.47 -19.26 19.69
C LEU A 211 -2.38 -20.60 20.47
N SER A 212 -1.81 -20.64 21.67
CA SER A 212 -1.78 -21.86 22.49
C SER A 212 -3.16 -22.42 22.79
N ARG A 213 -4.19 -21.58 22.63
CA ARG A 213 -5.61 -21.91 22.76
C ARG A 213 -6.32 -21.71 21.43
N LEU A 214 -7.53 -22.27 21.34
CA LEU A 214 -8.39 -21.97 20.21
C LEU A 214 -8.82 -20.49 20.26
N ASN A 215 -8.48 -19.75 19.23
CA ASN A 215 -8.92 -18.38 18.99
C ASN A 215 -10.01 -18.37 17.92
N PHE A 216 -10.95 -17.46 18.07
CA PHE A 216 -11.98 -17.23 17.08
C PHE A 216 -12.15 -15.74 16.80
N GLY A 217 -12.50 -15.41 15.57
CA GLY A 217 -12.88 -14.06 15.14
C GLY A 217 -14.07 -14.14 14.20
N VAL A 218 -14.98 -13.19 14.35
CA VAL A 218 -16.13 -12.99 13.48
C VAL A 218 -16.09 -11.55 13.00
N GLU A 219 -16.19 -11.35 11.69
CA GLU A 219 -16.30 -10.04 11.09
C GLU A 219 -17.56 -9.97 10.25
N LEU A 220 -18.30 -8.88 10.38
CA LEU A 220 -19.46 -8.55 9.55
C LEU A 220 -19.23 -7.19 8.92
N HIS A 221 -19.56 -7.06 7.65
CA HIS A 221 -19.51 -5.79 6.97
C HIS A 221 -20.74 -5.58 6.09
N GLY A 222 -21.07 -4.31 5.88
CA GLY A 222 -22.13 -3.92 4.99
C GLY A 222 -22.00 -2.48 4.57
N GLY A 223 -22.42 -2.18 3.36
CA GLY A 223 -22.24 -0.84 2.82
C GLY A 223 -23.11 -0.55 1.61
N GLY A 224 -23.06 0.71 1.20
CA GLY A 224 -23.75 1.18 0.03
C GLY A 224 -22.91 2.17 -0.75
N TRP A 225 -22.89 1.99 -2.05
CA TRP A 225 -22.18 2.86 -2.98
C TRP A 225 -23.17 3.49 -3.97
N LEU A 226 -22.93 4.75 -4.32
CA LEU A 226 -23.77 5.50 -5.23
C LEU A 226 -22.91 6.37 -6.14
N HIS A 227 -23.06 6.20 -7.44
CA HIS A 227 -22.32 6.95 -8.45
C HIS A 227 -23.25 7.62 -9.46
N THR A 228 -22.85 8.80 -9.96
CA THR A 228 -23.44 9.47 -11.11
C THR A 228 -22.50 9.25 -12.30
N PRO A 229 -22.82 8.35 -13.25
CA PRO A 229 -21.94 8.03 -14.37
C PRO A 229 -21.87 9.20 -15.37
N PRO A 230 -20.78 9.28 -16.15
CA PRO A 230 -20.74 10.20 -17.29
C PRO A 230 -21.84 9.86 -18.30
N SER A 231 -22.33 10.88 -19.01
CA SER A 231 -23.45 10.76 -19.95
C SER A 231 -24.75 10.25 -19.32
N ALA A 232 -24.97 10.58 -18.03
CA ALA A 232 -26.21 10.27 -17.33
C ALA A 232 -27.41 10.82 -18.10
N THR A 233 -28.43 9.98 -18.27
CA THR A 233 -29.70 10.36 -18.92
C THR A 233 -30.82 10.37 -17.89
N ASP A 234 -32.02 10.75 -18.32
CA ASP A 234 -33.19 10.64 -17.45
C ASP A 234 -33.52 9.20 -17.04
N VAL A 235 -33.00 8.20 -17.77
CA VAL A 235 -33.19 6.77 -17.47
C VAL A 235 -32.14 6.26 -16.47
N VAL A 236 -30.88 6.69 -16.61
CA VAL A 236 -29.77 6.25 -15.73
C VAL A 236 -29.11 7.48 -15.13
N ARG A 237 -29.68 7.98 -14.05
CA ARG A 237 -29.13 9.14 -13.33
C ARG A 237 -28.10 8.74 -12.28
N ARG A 238 -28.24 7.55 -11.70
CA ARG A 238 -27.42 7.07 -10.58
C ARG A 238 -27.27 5.55 -10.64
N LEU A 239 -26.10 5.07 -10.28
CA LEU A 239 -25.78 3.65 -10.15
C LEU A 239 -25.62 3.30 -8.68
N PRO A 240 -26.62 2.69 -8.03
CA PRO A 240 -26.51 2.21 -6.67
C PRO A 240 -25.95 0.79 -6.62
N GLU A 241 -25.11 0.50 -5.63
CA GLU A 241 -24.68 -0.84 -5.28
C GLU A 241 -24.73 -1.02 -3.76
N PHE A 242 -25.25 -2.14 -3.30
CA PHE A 242 -25.26 -2.55 -1.89
C PHE A 242 -24.37 -3.77 -1.73
N ARG A 243 -23.58 -3.78 -0.68
CA ARG A 243 -22.72 -4.90 -0.33
C ARG A 243 -22.95 -5.32 1.11
N ALA A 244 -22.88 -6.63 1.37
CA ALA A 244 -22.94 -7.19 2.70
C ALA A 244 -22.17 -8.50 2.72
N GLY A 245 -21.52 -8.77 3.83
CA GLY A 245 -20.75 -10.00 3.98
C GLY A 245 -20.25 -10.20 5.40
N GLY A 246 -19.46 -11.24 5.55
CA GLY A 246 -18.80 -11.52 6.81
C GLY A 246 -17.87 -12.72 6.71
N SER A 247 -17.01 -12.83 7.69
CA SER A 247 -16.07 -13.94 7.80
C SER A 247 -16.00 -14.48 9.22
N VAL A 248 -15.63 -15.75 9.31
CA VAL A 248 -15.31 -16.43 10.57
C VAL A 248 -13.93 -17.03 10.43
N ARG A 249 -13.08 -16.77 11.41
CA ARG A 249 -11.73 -17.34 11.49
C ARG A 249 -11.54 -18.07 12.81
N LEU A 250 -10.95 -19.25 12.72
CA LEU A 250 -10.52 -20.07 13.85
C LEU A 250 -9.03 -20.36 13.69
N ALA A 251 -8.24 -20.27 14.76
CA ALA A 251 -6.83 -20.66 14.71
C ALA A 251 -6.36 -21.20 16.05
N ARG A 252 -5.43 -22.16 16.00
CA ARG A 252 -4.77 -22.73 17.17
C ARG A 252 -3.38 -23.24 16.83
N GLU A 253 -2.49 -23.15 17.78
CA GLU A 253 -1.16 -23.75 17.74
C GLU A 253 -1.13 -25.07 18.52
N TRP A 254 -0.46 -26.09 17.96
CA TRP A 254 -0.12 -27.36 18.60
C TRP A 254 1.33 -27.70 18.30
N SER A 255 2.15 -27.76 19.34
CA SER A 255 3.56 -28.17 19.21
C SER A 255 4.26 -27.42 18.07
N SER A 256 4.16 -26.10 18.05
CA SER A 256 4.72 -25.21 17.01
C SER A 256 4.08 -25.34 15.61
N ASN A 257 2.96 -26.04 15.50
CA ASN A 257 2.17 -26.05 14.27
C ASN A 257 0.96 -25.13 14.46
N VAL A 258 0.82 -24.13 13.64
CA VAL A 258 -0.38 -23.28 13.62
C VAL A 258 -1.33 -23.81 12.54
N VAL A 259 -2.57 -24.06 12.95
CA VAL A 259 -3.64 -24.46 12.03
C VAL A 259 -4.76 -23.44 12.13
N GLY A 260 -5.18 -22.93 10.98
CA GLY A 260 -6.27 -21.98 10.83
C GLY A 260 -7.37 -22.51 9.91
N LEU A 261 -8.59 -22.05 10.15
CA LEU A 261 -9.75 -22.26 9.30
C LEU A 261 -10.45 -20.91 9.12
N THR A 262 -10.70 -20.53 7.87
CA THR A 262 -11.43 -19.30 7.54
C THR A 262 -12.62 -19.65 6.65
N ALA A 263 -13.77 -19.04 6.90
CA ALA A 263 -14.91 -19.08 6.01
C ALA A 263 -15.43 -17.66 5.80
N GLU A 264 -15.80 -17.33 4.58
CA GLU A 264 -16.26 -16.00 4.19
C GLU A 264 -17.49 -16.08 3.29
N TYR A 265 -18.35 -15.08 3.40
CA TYR A 265 -19.49 -14.89 2.50
C TYR A 265 -19.62 -13.41 2.16
N ASP A 266 -19.76 -13.09 0.88
CA ASP A 266 -19.96 -11.75 0.39
C ASP A 266 -21.07 -11.70 -0.66
N MET A 267 -21.79 -10.60 -0.69
CA MET A 267 -22.87 -10.34 -1.63
C MET A 267 -22.82 -8.88 -2.10
N TRP A 268 -22.96 -8.69 -3.41
CA TRP A 268 -23.14 -7.39 -4.04
C TRP A 268 -24.47 -7.37 -4.78
N HIS A 269 -25.19 -6.27 -4.67
CA HIS A 269 -26.47 -6.10 -5.33
C HIS A 269 -26.63 -4.69 -5.88
N SER A 270 -26.95 -4.57 -7.15
CA SER A 270 -27.38 -3.31 -7.77
C SER A 270 -28.79 -3.43 -8.34
N THR A 271 -29.61 -2.40 -8.16
CA THR A 271 -30.95 -2.33 -8.74
C THR A 271 -30.93 -2.02 -10.23
N MET A 272 -29.81 -1.47 -10.73
CA MET A 272 -29.61 -1.18 -12.14
C MET A 272 -29.15 -2.46 -12.86
N GLY A 273 -29.96 -2.92 -13.82
CA GLY A 273 -29.67 -4.12 -14.61
C GLY A 273 -29.84 -5.46 -13.87
N SER A 274 -30.45 -5.45 -12.69
CA SER A 274 -30.66 -6.67 -11.87
C SER A 274 -29.37 -7.39 -11.49
N TYR A 275 -28.27 -6.67 -11.34
CA TYR A 275 -26.97 -7.17 -10.97
C TYR A 275 -26.96 -7.72 -9.52
N ARG A 276 -26.51 -8.94 -9.36
CA ARG A 276 -26.36 -9.57 -8.04
C ARG A 276 -25.26 -10.62 -8.11
N ASP A 277 -24.22 -10.41 -7.34
CA ASP A 277 -23.13 -11.35 -7.14
C ASP A 277 -23.19 -11.94 -5.74
N MET A 278 -22.75 -13.16 -5.60
CA MET A 278 -22.51 -13.79 -4.31
C MET A 278 -21.27 -14.66 -4.36
N ARG A 279 -20.55 -14.66 -3.28
CA ARG A 279 -19.30 -15.39 -3.12
C ARG A 279 -19.30 -16.11 -1.77
N PHE A 280 -18.88 -17.35 -1.77
CA PHE A 280 -18.65 -18.13 -0.56
C PHE A 280 -17.27 -18.77 -0.64
N GLY A 281 -16.43 -18.50 0.35
CA GLY A 281 -15.06 -18.99 0.47
C GLY A 281 -14.85 -19.79 1.75
N ALA A 282 -13.97 -20.79 1.69
CA ALA A 282 -13.44 -21.48 2.86
C ALA A 282 -11.99 -21.84 2.62
N ALA A 283 -11.13 -21.67 3.63
CA ALA A 283 -9.72 -21.98 3.54
C ALA A 283 -9.18 -22.65 4.79
N VAL A 284 -8.23 -23.55 4.61
CA VAL A 284 -7.43 -24.15 5.67
C VAL A 284 -6.02 -23.60 5.58
N GLU A 285 -5.48 -23.14 6.69
CA GLU A 285 -4.16 -22.53 6.81
C GLU A 285 -3.28 -23.39 7.71
N TYR A 286 -2.01 -23.49 7.37
CA TYR A 286 -0.99 -24.19 8.14
C TYR A 286 0.29 -23.37 8.15
N ALA A 287 0.90 -23.18 9.31
CA ALA A 287 2.21 -22.56 9.43
C ALA A 287 3.10 -23.29 10.43
N ARG A 288 4.39 -23.41 10.12
CA ARG A 288 5.40 -23.99 10.99
C ARG A 288 6.80 -23.51 10.61
N ASP A 289 7.55 -23.19 11.64
CA ASP A 289 9.00 -22.97 11.56
C ASP A 289 9.73 -24.30 11.86
N PHE A 290 10.58 -24.75 10.92
CA PHE A 290 11.46 -25.92 11.04
C PHE A 290 12.91 -25.51 11.33
N GLY A 291 13.16 -24.25 11.67
CA GLY A 291 14.47 -23.68 11.94
C GLY A 291 15.16 -23.19 10.67
N LEU A 292 15.56 -24.07 9.75
CA LEU A 292 16.14 -23.67 8.46
C LEU A 292 15.08 -23.35 7.39
N LEU A 293 13.86 -23.75 7.62
CA LEU A 293 12.76 -23.62 6.66
C LEU A 293 11.49 -23.14 7.39
N ASP A 294 11.02 -21.99 7.03
CA ASP A 294 9.70 -21.48 7.42
C ASP A 294 8.68 -21.85 6.34
N VAL A 295 7.58 -22.45 6.76
CA VAL A 295 6.52 -22.95 5.86
C VAL A 295 5.19 -22.35 6.28
N GLU A 296 4.59 -21.55 5.40
CA GLU A 296 3.19 -21.14 5.49
C GLU A 296 2.44 -21.67 4.26
N ALA A 297 1.40 -22.43 4.46
CA ALA A 297 0.61 -23.01 3.38
C ALA A 297 -0.88 -22.83 3.65
N SER A 298 -1.64 -22.56 2.60
CA SER A 298 -3.09 -22.48 2.69
C SER A 298 -3.71 -23.01 1.40
N VAL A 299 -4.86 -23.66 1.56
CA VAL A 299 -5.69 -24.08 0.43
C VAL A 299 -7.10 -23.57 0.67
N GLY A 300 -7.55 -22.69 -0.20
CA GLY A 300 -8.90 -22.15 -0.20
C GLY A 300 -9.74 -22.75 -1.33
N TYR A 301 -11.02 -22.83 -1.11
CA TYR A 301 -12.05 -23.06 -2.11
C TYR A 301 -12.97 -21.87 -2.15
N LEU A 302 -13.27 -21.36 -3.35
CA LEU A 302 -14.18 -20.25 -3.56
C LEU A 302 -15.26 -20.64 -4.58
N TYR A 303 -16.50 -20.55 -4.15
CA TYR A 303 -17.68 -20.54 -5.00
C TYR A 303 -18.04 -19.09 -5.33
N ASP A 304 -18.15 -18.77 -6.59
CA ASP A 304 -18.38 -17.43 -7.10
C ASP A 304 -19.52 -17.45 -8.13
N ARG A 305 -20.53 -16.66 -7.91
CA ARG A 305 -21.68 -16.54 -8.81
C ARG A 305 -21.90 -15.10 -9.20
N VAL A 306 -21.55 -14.79 -10.43
CA VAL A 306 -21.82 -13.51 -11.07
C VAL A 306 -23.15 -13.64 -11.81
N ARG A 307 -24.08 -12.73 -11.56
CA ARG A 307 -25.35 -12.69 -12.28
C ARG A 307 -25.11 -12.27 -13.72
N GLY A 308 -25.85 -12.86 -14.64
CA GLY A 308 -25.64 -12.67 -16.09
C GLY A 308 -24.71 -13.71 -16.68
N MET A 309 -24.00 -14.48 -15.86
CA MET A 309 -23.28 -15.67 -16.29
C MET A 309 -24.16 -16.92 -16.09
N ASP A 310 -24.12 -17.82 -17.06
CA ASP A 310 -24.96 -19.05 -17.05
C ASP A 310 -24.57 -20.01 -15.93
N ARG A 311 -23.32 -19.98 -15.49
CA ARG A 311 -22.77 -20.89 -14.48
C ARG A 311 -22.02 -20.16 -13.39
N ALA A 312 -22.04 -20.73 -12.20
CA ALA A 312 -21.15 -20.33 -11.13
C ALA A 312 -19.73 -20.82 -11.40
N SER A 313 -18.75 -20.03 -10.99
CA SER A 313 -17.34 -20.37 -11.04
C SER A 313 -16.87 -21.01 -9.74
N HIS A 314 -15.92 -21.93 -9.84
CA HIS A 314 -15.34 -22.65 -8.70
C HIS A 314 -13.82 -22.52 -8.79
N TYR A 315 -13.21 -21.98 -7.75
CA TYR A 315 -11.77 -21.72 -7.71
C TYR A 315 -11.12 -22.49 -6.56
N ILE A 316 -9.94 -23.04 -6.82
CA ILE A 316 -9.03 -23.53 -5.78
C ILE A 316 -7.93 -22.50 -5.63
N LEU A 317 -7.75 -22.01 -4.41
CA LEU A 317 -6.86 -20.91 -4.10
C LEU A 317 -5.69 -21.38 -3.21
N PRO A 318 -4.62 -21.95 -3.81
CA PRO A 318 -3.43 -22.30 -3.06
C PRO A 318 -2.62 -21.05 -2.70
N LYS A 319 -2.06 -21.05 -1.49
CA LYS A 319 -1.03 -20.09 -1.05
C LYS A 319 0.10 -20.92 -0.43
N LEU A 320 1.34 -20.56 -0.73
CA LEU A 320 2.51 -21.21 -0.19
C LEU A 320 3.62 -20.19 -0.03
N HIS A 321 4.11 -20.04 1.18
CA HIS A 321 5.34 -19.32 1.45
C HIS A 321 6.37 -20.31 2.00
N LEU A 322 7.57 -20.31 1.41
CA LEU A 322 8.73 -21.05 1.88
C LEU A 322 9.85 -20.04 2.07
N GLY A 323 10.22 -19.78 3.32
CA GLY A 323 11.36 -18.96 3.71
C GLY A 323 12.54 -19.84 4.13
N PHE A 324 13.73 -19.51 3.65
CA PHE A 324 14.96 -20.24 4.01
C PHE A 324 15.83 -19.37 4.90
N ASP A 325 16.05 -19.81 6.13
CA ASP A 325 16.94 -19.15 7.08
C ASP A 325 18.24 -19.94 7.23
N PHE A 326 19.32 -19.40 6.69
CA PHE A 326 20.65 -19.98 6.79
C PHE A 326 21.44 -19.42 7.99
N GLY A 327 20.82 -18.69 8.89
CA GLY A 327 21.47 -17.99 9.99
C GLY A 327 22.34 -16.81 9.52
N ILE A 328 22.09 -16.31 8.32
CA ILE A 328 22.78 -15.17 7.71
C ILE A 328 21.73 -14.13 7.35
N ASP A 329 21.61 -13.09 8.15
CA ASP A 329 20.60 -12.01 7.95
C ASP A 329 20.63 -11.40 6.54
N ALA A 330 21.80 -11.47 5.88
CA ALA A 330 21.97 -10.96 4.53
C ALA A 330 21.52 -11.93 3.44
N LEU A 331 21.03 -13.13 3.78
CA LEU A 331 20.71 -14.16 2.76
C LEU A 331 19.48 -14.96 3.18
N SER A 332 18.31 -14.50 2.80
CA SER A 332 17.02 -15.16 3.06
C SER A 332 16.28 -15.41 1.74
N PRO A 333 16.57 -16.50 1.02
CA PRO A 333 15.82 -16.87 -0.17
C PRO A 333 14.39 -17.24 0.20
N TYR A 334 13.45 -17.03 -0.71
CA TYR A 334 12.07 -17.43 -0.51
C TYR A 334 11.36 -17.81 -1.82
N ILE A 335 10.31 -18.59 -1.68
CA ILE A 335 9.33 -18.89 -2.71
C ILE A 335 7.95 -18.48 -2.16
N ASP A 336 7.22 -17.67 -2.90
CA ASP A 336 5.91 -17.19 -2.50
C ASP A 336 4.91 -17.42 -3.64
N LEU A 337 3.91 -18.26 -3.41
CA LEU A 337 2.78 -18.49 -4.30
C LEU A 337 1.51 -17.94 -3.62
N ARG A 338 0.85 -17.01 -4.27
CA ARG A 338 -0.42 -16.43 -3.80
C ARG A 338 -1.46 -16.53 -4.89
N SER A 339 -2.63 -17.00 -4.52
CA SER A 339 -3.80 -16.94 -5.39
C SER A 339 -4.90 -16.11 -4.75
N SER A 340 -5.64 -15.40 -5.58
CA SER A 340 -6.76 -14.56 -5.15
C SER A 340 -7.78 -14.39 -6.27
N VAL A 341 -9.02 -14.11 -5.87
CA VAL A 341 -10.06 -13.66 -6.80
C VAL A 341 -10.42 -12.23 -6.43
N SER A 342 -10.17 -11.30 -7.35
CA SER A 342 -10.56 -9.89 -7.20
C SER A 342 -11.99 -9.71 -7.65
N GLN A 343 -12.79 -9.05 -6.83
CA GLN A 343 -14.18 -8.71 -7.18
C GLN A 343 -14.20 -7.56 -8.18
N ASN A 344 -14.92 -7.73 -9.31
CA ASN A 344 -15.14 -6.71 -10.31
C ASN A 344 -16.56 -6.14 -10.19
N SER A 345 -16.91 -5.66 -8.99
CA SER A 345 -18.19 -4.99 -8.74
C SER A 345 -18.25 -3.60 -9.39
N LEU A 346 -19.45 -3.02 -9.49
CA LEU A 346 -19.58 -1.67 -10.04
C LEU A 346 -18.77 -0.65 -9.25
N SER A 347 -18.82 -0.72 -7.92
CA SER A 347 -18.04 0.18 -7.06
C SER A 347 -16.54 0.04 -7.31
N GLN A 348 -16.03 -1.20 -7.45
CA GLN A 348 -14.62 -1.44 -7.73
C GLN A 348 -14.21 -0.88 -9.10
N LEU A 349 -14.96 -1.18 -10.14
CA LEU A 349 -14.65 -0.75 -11.50
C LEU A 349 -14.67 0.79 -11.63
N TYR A 350 -15.67 1.46 -11.07
CA TYR A 350 -15.75 2.92 -11.11
C TYR A 350 -14.76 3.61 -10.16
N ASN A 351 -14.27 2.94 -9.12
CA ASN A 351 -13.17 3.45 -8.29
C ASN A 351 -11.82 3.36 -9.02
N GLU A 352 -11.63 2.34 -9.87
CA GLU A 352 -10.44 2.24 -10.73
C GLU A 352 -10.48 3.25 -11.88
N ASN A 353 -11.65 3.37 -12.52
CA ASN A 353 -11.84 4.31 -13.63
C ASN A 353 -13.20 5.03 -13.51
N PRO A 354 -13.23 6.27 -13.00
CA PRO A 354 -14.46 7.02 -12.83
C PRO A 354 -15.14 7.43 -14.14
N PHE A 355 -14.48 7.28 -15.28
CA PHE A 355 -14.93 7.75 -16.60
C PHE A 355 -15.46 6.61 -17.48
N ILE A 356 -16.00 5.55 -16.88
CA ILE A 356 -16.62 4.45 -17.64
C ILE A 356 -17.86 4.95 -18.36
N ASP A 357 -17.93 4.69 -19.65
CA ASP A 357 -19.12 4.87 -20.46
C ASP A 357 -20.12 3.73 -20.15
N TYR A 358 -21.13 4.05 -19.37
CA TYR A 358 -22.14 3.06 -18.96
C TYR A 358 -22.84 2.42 -20.17
N TYR A 359 -23.16 3.21 -21.21
CA TYR A 359 -23.89 2.69 -22.36
C TYR A 359 -23.05 1.78 -23.23
N ALA A 360 -21.80 2.14 -23.48
CA ALA A 360 -20.87 1.28 -24.21
C ALA A 360 -20.54 -0.02 -23.46
N SER A 361 -20.63 0.01 -22.13
CA SER A 361 -20.22 -1.11 -21.26
C SER A 361 -21.37 -1.84 -20.57
N SER A 362 -22.62 -1.45 -20.80
CA SER A 362 -23.78 -1.93 -20.01
C SER A 362 -23.94 -3.46 -20.02
N ASP A 363 -23.72 -4.09 -21.16
CA ASP A 363 -23.78 -5.55 -21.30
C ASP A 363 -22.64 -6.25 -20.55
N MET A 364 -21.42 -5.73 -20.65
CA MET A 364 -20.26 -6.25 -19.93
C MET A 364 -20.39 -6.00 -18.42
N LEU A 365 -20.78 -4.80 -17.99
CA LEU A 365 -20.98 -4.47 -16.58
C LEU A 365 -22.03 -5.37 -15.91
N ALA A 366 -23.05 -5.81 -16.66
CA ALA A 366 -24.09 -6.71 -16.14
C ALA A 366 -23.62 -8.15 -15.90
N LYS A 367 -22.51 -8.56 -16.52
CA LYS A 367 -21.97 -9.94 -16.46
C LYS A 367 -20.45 -9.99 -16.26
N MET A 368 -19.86 -8.90 -15.76
CA MET A 368 -18.40 -8.80 -15.58
C MET A 368 -17.89 -9.92 -14.68
N PRO A 369 -16.99 -10.77 -15.18
CA PRO A 369 -16.42 -11.84 -14.38
C PRO A 369 -15.43 -11.29 -13.36
N ASN A 370 -15.20 -12.04 -12.29
CA ASN A 370 -14.20 -11.70 -11.30
C ASN A 370 -12.81 -12.17 -11.75
N THR A 371 -11.79 -11.37 -11.48
CA THR A 371 -10.42 -11.66 -11.91
C THR A 371 -9.77 -12.69 -10.98
N LEU A 372 -9.43 -13.87 -11.51
CA LEU A 372 -8.60 -14.85 -10.83
C LEU A 372 -7.12 -14.57 -11.10
N SER A 373 -6.30 -14.52 -10.06
CA SER A 373 -4.86 -14.35 -10.19
C SER A 373 -4.07 -15.39 -9.40
N TYR A 374 -3.00 -15.90 -10.02
CA TYR A 374 -1.97 -16.71 -9.40
C TYR A 374 -0.63 -16.00 -9.54
N ASN A 375 -0.06 -15.60 -8.41
CA ASN A 375 1.20 -14.87 -8.35
C ASN A 375 2.28 -15.79 -7.75
N LEU A 376 3.33 -16.07 -8.49
CA LEU A 376 4.53 -16.76 -8.03
C LEU A 376 5.67 -15.76 -7.97
N ALA A 377 6.34 -15.68 -6.82
CA ALA A 377 7.58 -14.95 -6.65
C ALA A 377 8.67 -15.89 -6.14
N ILE A 378 9.83 -15.85 -6.75
CA ILE A 378 11.05 -16.50 -6.25
C ILE A 378 12.05 -15.37 -6.00
N GLY A 379 12.42 -15.20 -4.76
CA GLY A 379 13.16 -14.01 -4.36
C GLY A 379 14.26 -14.28 -3.35
N LEU A 380 15.01 -13.24 -3.14
CA LEU A 380 16.06 -13.12 -2.16
C LEU A 380 15.86 -11.82 -1.39
N SER A 381 15.71 -11.93 -0.09
CA SER A 381 15.68 -10.79 0.82
C SER A 381 16.87 -10.83 1.78
N GLY A 382 17.21 -9.70 2.34
CA GLY A 382 18.27 -9.68 3.34
C GLY A 382 18.52 -8.31 3.94
N VAL A 383 19.25 -8.35 5.05
CA VAL A 383 19.68 -7.18 5.79
C VAL A 383 21.21 -7.26 5.97
N ALA A 384 21.93 -6.23 5.52
CA ALA A 384 23.39 -6.22 5.54
C ALA A 384 23.94 -4.94 6.18
N PHE A 385 25.25 -4.90 6.42
CA PHE A 385 25.98 -3.75 6.99
C PHE A 385 25.41 -3.27 8.33
N SER A 386 25.17 -4.20 9.26
CA SER A 386 24.58 -3.91 10.57
C SER A 386 23.22 -3.22 10.43
N SER A 387 22.33 -3.80 9.65
CA SER A 387 20.97 -3.33 9.39
C SER A 387 20.87 -1.98 8.66
N ARG A 388 21.93 -1.54 7.99
CA ARG A 388 21.91 -0.31 7.20
C ARG A 388 21.38 -0.51 5.77
N LEU A 389 21.54 -1.69 5.23
CA LEU A 389 21.04 -2.05 3.91
C LEU A 389 19.96 -3.13 4.07
N SER A 390 18.76 -2.90 3.58
CA SER A 390 17.75 -3.93 3.38
C SER A 390 17.42 -4.03 1.90
N TYR A 391 17.19 -5.24 1.42
CA TYR A 391 16.84 -5.46 0.03
C TYR A 391 15.90 -6.64 -0.14
N ASN A 392 15.11 -6.60 -1.20
CA ASN A 392 14.28 -7.69 -1.68
C ASN A 392 14.30 -7.68 -3.22
N ILE A 393 14.74 -8.77 -3.82
CA ILE A 393 14.80 -8.93 -5.27
C ILE A 393 14.08 -10.21 -5.62
N ALA A 394 13.13 -10.14 -6.54
CA ALA A 394 12.35 -11.30 -6.93
C ALA A 394 12.11 -11.37 -8.44
N VAL A 395 12.07 -12.58 -8.95
CA VAL A 395 11.47 -12.91 -10.25
C VAL A 395 10.01 -13.28 -10.01
N THR A 396 9.11 -12.72 -10.78
CA THR A 396 7.67 -12.87 -10.60
C THR A 396 7.02 -13.45 -11.84
N ALA A 397 6.05 -14.32 -11.63
CA ALA A 397 5.16 -14.82 -12.67
C ALA A 397 3.71 -14.64 -12.19
N ASN A 398 2.90 -13.95 -12.97
CA ASN A 398 1.50 -13.71 -12.63
C ASN A 398 0.62 -14.23 -13.78
N VAL A 399 -0.30 -15.13 -13.46
CA VAL A 399 -1.31 -15.66 -14.38
C VAL A 399 -2.65 -15.05 -13.95
N MET A 400 -3.20 -14.19 -14.77
CA MET A 400 -4.49 -13.54 -14.54
C MET A 400 -5.52 -14.08 -15.54
N ARG A 401 -6.67 -14.51 -15.04
CA ARG A 401 -7.82 -14.89 -15.82
C ARG A 401 -8.92 -13.88 -15.61
N GLU A 402 -9.59 -13.52 -16.70
CA GLU A 402 -10.68 -12.53 -16.67
C GLU A 402 -10.21 -11.19 -16.04
N GLN A 403 -8.98 -10.75 -16.35
CA GLN A 403 -8.48 -9.45 -15.92
C GLN A 403 -9.32 -8.35 -16.55
N THR A 404 -9.67 -7.32 -15.78
CA THR A 404 -10.28 -6.10 -16.29
C THR A 404 -9.36 -5.41 -17.30
N LEU A 405 -9.89 -5.14 -18.49
CA LEU A 405 -9.20 -4.43 -19.57
C LEU A 405 -9.97 -3.16 -19.91
N TRP A 406 -9.24 -2.05 -19.99
CA TRP A 406 -9.81 -0.75 -20.28
C TRP A 406 -9.54 -0.37 -21.75
N TYR A 407 -10.56 0.08 -22.45
CA TYR A 407 -10.41 0.61 -23.79
C TYR A 407 -11.10 1.98 -23.93
N ILE A 408 -10.68 2.78 -24.87
CA ILE A 408 -11.29 4.08 -25.16
C ILE A 408 -12.53 3.84 -26.00
N SER A 409 -13.72 4.04 -25.42
CA SER A 409 -15.01 3.97 -26.14
C SER A 409 -15.28 5.25 -26.93
N GLN A 410 -14.93 6.38 -26.31
CA GLN A 410 -14.96 7.73 -26.89
C GLN A 410 -13.83 8.55 -26.26
N ILE A 411 -13.47 9.65 -26.88
CA ILE A 411 -12.45 10.56 -26.30
C ILE A 411 -12.90 11.03 -24.92
N GLY A 412 -12.11 10.67 -23.90
CA GLY A 412 -12.39 10.97 -22.50
C GLY A 412 -13.40 10.05 -21.81
N LEU A 413 -13.82 8.95 -22.47
CA LEU A 413 -14.64 7.91 -21.87
C LEU A 413 -14.07 6.52 -22.16
N PHE A 414 -14.33 5.59 -21.27
CA PHE A 414 -13.76 4.24 -21.32
C PHE A 414 -14.83 3.17 -21.33
N GLY A 415 -14.60 2.16 -22.15
CA GLY A 415 -15.28 0.87 -22.02
C GLY A 415 -14.48 -0.09 -21.16
N VAL A 416 -15.14 -1.13 -20.69
CA VAL A 416 -14.54 -2.21 -19.90
C VAL A 416 -14.79 -3.54 -20.58
N ASP A 417 -13.78 -4.41 -20.54
CA ASP A 417 -13.84 -5.79 -21.01
C ASP A 417 -13.02 -6.68 -20.06
N ALA A 418 -13.06 -7.98 -20.27
CA ALA A 418 -12.30 -8.96 -19.50
C ALA A 418 -11.46 -9.82 -20.43
N GLY A 419 -10.24 -10.14 -20.01
CA GLY A 419 -9.33 -10.96 -20.78
C GLY A 419 -8.25 -11.63 -19.94
N ASP A 420 -7.65 -12.65 -20.50
CA ASP A 420 -6.54 -13.37 -19.86
C ASP A 420 -5.22 -12.65 -20.08
N ASN A 421 -4.40 -12.58 -19.04
CA ASN A 421 -3.05 -12.02 -19.12
C ASN A 421 -2.06 -12.86 -18.33
N ASN A 422 -0.92 -13.14 -18.94
CA ASN A 422 0.22 -13.77 -18.27
C ASN A 422 1.37 -12.77 -18.22
N ARG A 423 1.87 -12.52 -17.04
CA ARG A 423 2.92 -11.53 -16.79
C ARG A 423 4.14 -12.19 -16.18
N PHE A 424 5.31 -11.91 -16.73
CA PHE A 424 6.61 -12.34 -16.19
C PHE A 424 7.46 -11.12 -15.94
N GLY A 425 8.08 -11.05 -14.77
CA GLY A 425 8.80 -9.84 -14.41
C GLY A 425 9.84 -10.03 -13.34
N VAL A 426 10.47 -8.92 -13.02
CA VAL A 426 11.40 -8.77 -11.92
C VAL A 426 10.99 -7.57 -11.09
N THR A 427 11.19 -7.67 -9.79
CA THR A 427 11.03 -6.57 -8.84
C THR A 427 12.27 -6.48 -7.99
N ALA A 428 12.68 -5.26 -7.65
CA ALA A 428 13.75 -5.00 -6.71
C ALA A 428 13.36 -3.82 -5.81
N ASP A 429 13.51 -4.01 -4.50
CA ASP A 429 13.29 -3.00 -3.47
C ASP A 429 14.56 -2.91 -2.63
N VAL A 430 15.13 -1.73 -2.47
CA VAL A 430 16.37 -1.50 -1.75
C VAL A 430 16.22 -0.27 -0.87
N GLU A 431 16.55 -0.41 0.41
CA GLU A 431 16.66 0.72 1.33
C GLU A 431 18.06 0.74 1.98
N TYR A 432 18.72 1.87 1.90
CA TYR A 432 20.05 2.06 2.47
C TYR A 432 20.09 3.26 3.40
N ARG A 433 20.62 3.04 4.61
CA ARG A 433 20.79 4.05 5.66
C ARG A 433 22.28 4.22 5.97
N PRO A 434 23.02 4.99 5.16
CA PRO A 434 24.46 5.19 5.39
C PRO A 434 24.77 5.80 6.76
N ILE A 435 23.91 6.70 7.21
CA ILE A 435 23.93 7.33 8.53
C ILE A 435 22.50 7.42 9.07
N GLY A 436 22.33 7.57 10.38
CA GLY A 436 21.00 7.59 11.02
C GLY A 436 20.06 8.70 10.53
N SER A 437 20.62 9.79 9.98
CA SER A 437 19.84 10.92 9.44
C SER A 437 19.47 10.82 7.96
N LEU A 438 20.06 9.88 7.20
CA LEU A 438 19.86 9.76 5.75
C LEU A 438 19.30 8.39 5.40
N VAL A 439 18.15 8.40 4.72
CA VAL A 439 17.50 7.21 4.15
C VAL A 439 17.45 7.34 2.64
N LEU A 440 17.96 6.35 1.95
CA LEU A 440 17.90 6.20 0.50
C LEU A 440 17.07 4.96 0.20
N GLY A 441 16.02 5.08 -0.59
CA GLY A 441 15.19 3.97 -1.02
C GLY A 441 15.04 3.96 -2.53
N ALA A 442 14.97 2.78 -3.13
CA ALA A 442 14.67 2.62 -4.54
C ALA A 442 13.85 1.34 -4.74
N ARG A 443 12.82 1.44 -5.56
CA ARG A 443 12.03 0.33 -6.04
C ARG A 443 12.05 0.33 -7.55
N PHE A 444 12.18 -0.84 -8.13
CA PHE A 444 12.16 -1.03 -9.57
C PHE A 444 11.28 -2.23 -9.90
N TYR A 445 10.56 -2.15 -11.01
CA TYR A 445 9.88 -3.29 -11.60
C TYR A 445 10.00 -3.27 -13.14
N ALA A 446 10.07 -4.45 -13.71
CA ALA A 446 9.95 -4.63 -15.15
C ALA A 446 9.22 -5.95 -15.42
N HIS A 447 8.30 -5.94 -16.38
CA HIS A 447 7.58 -7.15 -16.77
C HIS A 447 7.27 -7.19 -18.27
N ALA A 448 7.08 -8.38 -18.77
CA ALA A 448 6.54 -8.66 -20.08
C ALA A 448 5.15 -9.27 -19.92
N ASP A 449 4.21 -8.80 -20.72
CA ASP A 449 2.83 -9.27 -20.75
C ASP A 449 2.59 -10.11 -22.01
N ASN A 450 1.82 -11.19 -21.85
CA ASN A 450 1.26 -11.98 -22.93
C ASN A 450 -0.27 -12.08 -22.70
N SER A 451 -1.00 -11.12 -23.23
CA SER A 451 -2.46 -11.05 -23.11
C SER A 451 -3.13 -11.79 -24.27
N ASN A 452 -4.15 -12.58 -23.94
CA ASN A 452 -5.12 -13.13 -24.86
C ASN A 452 -6.44 -12.38 -24.68
N GLY A 453 -6.59 -11.26 -25.33
CA GLY A 453 -7.79 -10.44 -25.26
C GLY A 453 -7.81 -9.48 -26.44
N ASP A 454 -8.98 -8.94 -26.68
CA ASP A 454 -9.20 -7.97 -27.77
C ASP A 454 -8.53 -6.62 -27.45
N TYR A 455 -8.15 -6.37 -26.19
CA TYR A 455 -7.56 -5.12 -25.75
C TYR A 455 -6.22 -5.33 -25.06
N VAL A 456 -5.37 -4.32 -25.07
CA VAL A 456 -4.06 -4.31 -24.42
C VAL A 456 -4.24 -3.85 -22.98
N ALA A 457 -3.57 -4.53 -22.03
CA ALA A 457 -3.47 -4.03 -20.66
C ALA A 457 -2.74 -2.68 -20.63
N ASP A 458 -3.32 -1.70 -19.95
CA ASP A 458 -2.83 -0.31 -19.93
C ASP A 458 -1.68 -0.07 -18.95
N ASP A 459 -1.18 -1.10 -18.29
CA ASP A 459 -0.08 -1.03 -17.33
C ASP A 459 1.27 -0.67 -17.98
N ALA A 460 2.08 0.13 -17.27
CA ALA A 460 3.45 0.38 -17.67
C ALA A 460 4.33 -0.85 -17.42
N ARG A 461 4.99 -1.35 -18.47
CA ARG A 461 5.86 -2.54 -18.40
C ARG A 461 7.15 -2.34 -17.61
N VAL A 462 7.55 -1.11 -17.40
CA VAL A 462 8.75 -0.72 -16.64
C VAL A 462 8.40 0.47 -15.80
N GLY A 463 8.82 0.46 -14.54
CA GLY A 463 8.65 1.59 -13.66
C GLY A 463 9.45 1.43 -12.38
N GLY A 464 9.36 2.42 -11.53
CA GLY A 464 10.04 2.42 -10.24
C GLY A 464 9.97 3.76 -9.56
N ASP A 465 10.33 3.76 -8.32
CA ASP A 465 10.42 4.96 -7.51
C ASP A 465 11.77 5.01 -6.77
N PHE A 466 12.20 6.20 -6.47
CA PHE A 466 13.29 6.42 -5.54
C PHE A 466 12.91 7.47 -4.51
N ARG A 467 13.45 7.33 -3.32
CA ARG A 467 13.27 8.28 -2.22
C ARG A 467 14.60 8.59 -1.55
N ILE A 468 14.81 9.85 -1.27
CA ILE A 468 15.91 10.36 -0.48
C ILE A 468 15.29 11.15 0.66
N LYS A 469 15.54 10.78 1.91
CA LYS A 469 15.06 11.51 3.08
C LYS A 469 16.23 11.81 4.00
N TYR A 470 16.42 13.08 4.29
CA TYR A 470 17.40 13.56 5.24
C TYR A 470 16.71 14.27 6.40
N THR A 471 16.97 13.81 7.63
CA THR A 471 16.40 14.40 8.83
C THR A 471 17.53 14.78 9.78
N HIS A 472 17.65 16.06 10.09
CA HIS A 472 18.64 16.55 11.04
C HIS A 472 18.01 17.57 11.99
N LYS A 473 18.04 17.26 13.29
CA LYS A 473 17.43 18.12 14.33
C LYS A 473 15.96 18.44 14.00
N CYS A 474 15.71 19.71 13.67
CA CYS A 474 14.35 20.23 13.35
C CYS A 474 14.02 20.25 11.87
N ILE A 475 14.95 19.88 10.98
CA ILE A 475 14.77 19.97 9.54
C ILE A 475 14.63 18.56 8.96
N THR A 476 13.60 18.35 8.13
CA THR A 476 13.44 17.17 7.29
C THR A 476 13.42 17.62 5.83
N LEU A 477 14.26 17.05 5.01
CA LEU A 477 14.27 17.23 3.55
C LEU A 477 13.94 15.90 2.90
N TYR A 478 13.18 15.93 1.81
CA TYR A 478 12.97 14.74 1.02
C TYR A 478 12.92 15.04 -0.49
N LEU A 479 13.32 14.05 -1.26
CA LEU A 479 13.19 14.00 -2.71
C LEU A 479 12.60 12.64 -3.06
N LEU A 480 11.52 12.66 -3.83
CA LEU A 480 10.83 11.48 -4.33
C LEU A 480 10.79 11.56 -5.85
N GLY A 481 11.07 10.47 -6.52
CA GLY A 481 10.90 10.36 -7.96
C GLY A 481 10.14 9.08 -8.29
N GLU A 482 9.09 9.19 -9.09
CA GLU A 482 8.30 8.07 -9.59
C GLU A 482 8.41 8.04 -11.12
N TYR A 483 9.04 7.01 -11.65
CA TYR A 483 9.13 6.77 -13.07
C TYR A 483 8.08 5.77 -13.50
N THR A 484 7.22 6.16 -14.43
CA THR A 484 6.25 5.31 -15.10
C THR A 484 6.62 5.21 -16.57
N GLY A 485 6.83 4.00 -17.05
CA GLY A 485 7.11 3.74 -18.46
C GLY A 485 5.94 4.08 -19.37
N VAL A 486 6.07 3.71 -20.63
CA VAL A 486 5.01 3.92 -21.64
C VAL A 486 3.79 3.08 -21.26
N ARG A 487 2.62 3.72 -21.21
CA ARG A 487 1.30 3.07 -21.09
C ARG A 487 0.60 3.17 -22.45
N ARG A 488 -0.21 2.15 -22.77
CA ARG A 488 -0.88 2.01 -24.05
C ARG A 488 -2.34 1.69 -23.83
N TRP A 489 -3.21 2.33 -24.60
CA TRP A 489 -4.65 2.08 -24.57
C TRP A 489 -5.16 1.75 -25.96
N SER A 490 -5.97 0.71 -26.02
CA SER A 490 -6.75 0.37 -27.21
C SER A 490 -7.99 1.26 -27.31
N ALA A 491 -8.53 1.41 -28.51
CA ALA A 491 -9.81 2.10 -28.76
C ALA A 491 -10.69 1.26 -29.67
N VAL A 492 -11.98 1.58 -29.70
CA VAL A 492 -12.92 1.08 -30.72
C VAL A 492 -13.19 2.23 -31.69
N ASP A 493 -13.04 1.97 -32.99
CA ASP A 493 -13.33 2.96 -34.02
C ASP A 493 -14.85 3.06 -34.31
N ALA A 494 -15.24 3.97 -35.21
CA ALA A 494 -16.64 4.18 -35.57
C ALA A 494 -17.31 2.96 -36.25
N ASP A 495 -16.51 2.07 -36.81
CA ASP A 495 -16.95 0.85 -37.47
C ASP A 495 -16.99 -0.36 -36.52
N GLY A 496 -16.62 -0.15 -35.26
CA GLY A 496 -16.56 -1.19 -34.22
C GLY A 496 -15.28 -2.02 -34.24
N ASN A 497 -14.23 -1.62 -34.99
CA ASN A 497 -12.96 -2.33 -35.02
C ASN A 497 -12.06 -1.87 -33.89
N ILE A 498 -11.24 -2.80 -33.39
CA ILE A 498 -10.26 -2.51 -32.34
C ILE A 498 -9.01 -1.87 -32.93
N VAL A 499 -8.68 -0.69 -32.43
CA VAL A 499 -7.45 0.02 -32.77
C VAL A 499 -6.47 -0.16 -31.60
N TYR A 500 -5.50 -1.05 -31.80
CA TYR A 500 -4.45 -1.25 -30.81
C TYR A 500 -3.54 -0.02 -30.69
N GLU A 501 -3.12 0.28 -29.46
CA GLU A 501 -2.25 1.43 -29.19
C GLU A 501 -2.78 2.77 -29.71
N ALA A 502 -4.10 2.96 -29.65
CA ALA A 502 -4.77 4.18 -30.11
C ALA A 502 -4.31 5.43 -29.34
N PHE A 503 -3.92 5.25 -28.07
CA PHE A 503 -3.32 6.29 -27.26
C PHE A 503 -2.10 5.73 -26.53
N ASN A 504 -0.96 6.42 -26.64
CA ASN A 504 0.28 6.06 -25.96
C ASN A 504 0.75 7.24 -25.10
N SER A 505 0.95 7.01 -23.80
CA SER A 505 1.66 7.99 -22.98
C SER A 505 3.18 7.85 -23.23
N SER A 506 3.92 8.96 -23.16
CA SER A 506 5.37 8.89 -23.01
C SER A 506 5.73 8.36 -21.62
N GLY A 507 6.90 7.70 -21.48
CA GLY A 507 7.46 7.45 -20.15
C GLY A 507 7.72 8.77 -19.41
N ASN A 508 7.34 8.87 -18.16
CA ASN A 508 7.38 10.09 -17.38
C ASN A 508 8.03 9.87 -16.02
N LEU A 509 8.75 10.89 -15.55
CA LEU A 509 9.27 10.98 -14.19
C LEU A 509 8.49 12.07 -13.43
N ASP A 510 7.74 11.69 -12.41
CA ASP A 510 7.14 12.60 -11.42
C ASP A 510 8.17 12.86 -10.32
N LEU A 511 8.74 14.05 -10.29
CA LEU A 511 9.71 14.45 -9.30
C LEU A 511 9.06 15.38 -8.28
N ARG A 512 9.18 15.02 -7.00
CA ARG A 512 8.65 15.77 -5.86
C ARG A 512 9.76 16.04 -4.87
N ALA A 513 9.76 17.21 -4.24
CA ALA A 513 10.68 17.55 -3.17
C ALA A 513 9.95 18.32 -2.09
N GLY A 514 10.36 18.13 -0.84
CA GLY A 514 9.75 18.84 0.25
C GLY A 514 10.71 19.13 1.40
N ILE A 515 10.30 20.10 2.20
CA ILE A 515 10.99 20.52 3.42
C ILE A 515 9.98 20.58 4.57
N GLY A 516 10.37 20.01 5.71
CA GLY A 516 9.67 20.15 6.98
C GLY A 516 10.56 20.85 8.00
N LEU A 517 10.00 21.80 8.73
CA LEU A 517 10.66 22.51 9.82
C LEU A 517 9.86 22.31 11.10
N ARG A 518 10.39 21.48 12.00
CA ARG A 518 9.80 21.24 13.31
C ARG A 518 10.17 22.39 14.28
N ILE A 519 9.21 23.23 14.60
CA ILE A 519 9.39 24.37 15.48
C ILE A 519 9.29 23.97 16.97
N SER A 520 8.40 23.03 17.26
CA SER A 520 8.24 22.44 18.59
C SER A 520 7.90 20.96 18.49
N ARG A 521 7.75 20.25 19.60
CA ARG A 521 7.42 18.81 19.61
C ARG A 521 6.13 18.47 18.87
N GLY A 522 5.15 19.37 18.89
CA GLY A 522 3.85 19.14 18.22
C GLY A 522 3.56 20.13 17.10
N PHE A 523 4.53 20.90 16.59
CA PHE A 523 4.27 21.89 15.54
C PHE A 523 5.36 21.86 14.47
N GLU A 524 4.94 21.59 13.23
CA GLU A 524 5.80 21.55 12.05
C GLU A 524 5.22 22.41 10.93
N LEU A 525 6.06 23.26 10.33
CA LEU A 525 5.79 23.89 9.04
C LEU A 525 6.37 23.03 7.92
N TYR A 526 5.67 22.92 6.80
CA TYR A 526 6.20 22.20 5.66
C TYR A 526 5.84 22.87 4.33
N ALA A 527 6.64 22.58 3.33
CA ALA A 527 6.38 22.96 1.96
C ALA A 527 6.82 21.84 1.02
N ASP A 528 5.97 21.52 0.05
CA ASP A 528 6.13 20.42 -0.90
C ASP A 528 5.97 20.96 -2.32
N GLY A 529 6.92 20.63 -3.20
CA GLY A 529 6.81 20.83 -4.63
C GLY A 529 6.53 19.49 -5.32
N TYR A 530 5.62 19.47 -6.27
CA TYR A 530 5.23 18.28 -7.02
C TYR A 530 5.29 18.53 -8.52
N ASN A 531 5.48 17.45 -9.28
CA ASN A 531 5.70 17.48 -10.72
C ASN A 531 6.74 18.54 -11.14
N LEU A 532 7.88 18.57 -10.44
CA LEU A 532 8.93 19.61 -10.62
C LEU A 532 9.51 19.66 -12.02
N LEU A 533 9.38 18.57 -12.78
CA LEU A 533 9.79 18.49 -14.19
C LEU A 533 8.73 19.01 -15.15
N ASN A 534 7.55 19.38 -14.65
CA ASN A 534 6.39 19.81 -15.45
C ASN A 534 6.03 18.81 -16.55
N SER A 535 6.12 17.53 -16.24
CA SER A 535 5.82 16.45 -17.18
C SER A 535 4.29 16.25 -17.29
N ARG A 536 3.82 15.86 -18.47
CA ARG A 536 2.44 15.38 -18.62
C ARG A 536 2.37 13.93 -18.18
N ILE A 537 1.81 13.69 -17.01
CA ILE A 537 1.68 12.37 -16.41
C ILE A 537 0.23 11.95 -16.56
N TYR A 538 -0.01 10.92 -17.35
CA TYR A 538 -1.36 10.41 -17.60
C TYR A 538 -1.69 9.28 -16.63
N ASP A 539 -2.73 9.49 -15.81
CA ASP A 539 -3.31 8.43 -14.99
C ASP A 539 -4.23 7.52 -15.82
N LEU A 540 -4.99 8.13 -16.73
CA LEU A 540 -5.79 7.46 -17.76
C LEU A 540 -5.56 8.18 -19.11
N ALA A 541 -5.91 7.55 -20.22
CA ALA A 541 -5.82 8.21 -21.53
C ALA A 541 -6.59 9.54 -21.51
N TYR A 542 -5.95 10.61 -21.96
CA TYR A 542 -6.43 12.01 -21.96
C TYR A 542 -6.56 12.67 -20.58
N TYR A 543 -6.49 11.93 -19.47
CA TYR A 543 -6.53 12.47 -18.11
C TYR A 543 -5.13 12.53 -17.51
N TYR A 544 -4.66 13.73 -17.21
CA TYR A 544 -3.31 13.96 -16.72
C TYR A 544 -3.28 14.74 -15.41
N ARG A 545 -2.27 14.49 -14.62
CA ARG A 545 -2.01 15.21 -13.37
C ARG A 545 -1.69 16.68 -13.65
N ASN A 546 -1.87 17.52 -12.65
CA ASN A 546 -1.46 18.93 -12.74
C ASN A 546 0.03 19.03 -13.08
N GLY A 547 0.41 20.13 -13.79
CA GLY A 547 1.79 20.47 -14.02
C GLY A 547 2.54 20.80 -12.73
N ILE A 548 3.67 21.53 -12.86
CA ILE A 548 4.45 21.95 -11.69
C ILE A 548 3.57 22.69 -10.69
N GLY A 549 3.69 22.31 -9.43
CA GLY A 549 2.95 22.88 -8.34
C GLY A 549 3.71 22.84 -7.02
N PHE A 550 3.19 23.57 -6.05
CA PHE A 550 3.69 23.55 -4.68
C PHE A 550 2.54 23.63 -3.69
N MET A 551 2.76 23.12 -2.51
CA MET A 551 1.84 23.19 -1.39
C MET A 551 2.62 23.55 -0.14
N ALA A 552 2.04 24.40 0.73
CA ALA A 552 2.63 24.72 2.00
C ALA A 552 1.58 24.58 3.10
N GLY A 553 2.01 24.18 4.28
CA GLY A 553 1.07 23.89 5.34
C GLY A 553 1.71 23.74 6.72
N VAL A 554 0.84 23.38 7.65
CA VAL A 554 1.19 23.13 9.04
C VAL A 554 0.73 21.73 9.45
N ARG A 555 1.50 21.09 10.33
CA ARG A 555 1.13 19.88 11.07
C ARG A 555 1.18 20.20 12.55
N ILE A 556 0.12 19.85 13.26
CA ILE A 556 -0.02 20.10 14.69
C ILE A 556 -0.43 18.78 15.36
N ASP A 557 0.40 18.34 16.30
CA ASP A 557 0.16 17.15 17.13
C ASP A 557 -0.04 17.62 18.60
N PHE A 558 -1.21 17.32 19.24
CA PHE A 558 -1.54 17.81 20.57
C PHE A 558 -2.46 16.90 21.38
#